data_c761c770b259510574f170b1838b4b12
#
_entry.id   c761c770b259510574f170b1838b4b12
#
_cell.length_a   1.000
_cell.length_b   1.000
_cell.length_c   1.000
_cell.angle_alpha   90.00
_cell.angle_beta   90.00
_cell.angle_gamma   90.00
#
_symmetry.space_group_name_H-M   'P 1'
#
loop_
_entity.id
_entity.type
_entity.pdbx_description
1 polymer ?
#
loop_
_entity_poly.entity_id
_entity_poly.type
_entity_poly.pdbx_seq_one_letter_code
_entity_poly.pdbx_strand_id
1 'polypeptide(L)'
;MKDVTKEDIYVSSITGAYDAAMKKLLSNKEILVPLLQMTIPEYEGCTQEEILSCLDIDSITGEDFVSDIPDDLRLHKEESELSSMTEKLIRFDIRFRARNPKLSTEKMKVSLHIDLEAQKSYRPQNPSYPVIKRAIYYVARDLSSQLGSVTGTTDYSRLEKCYSIWICTEDVPKALQNTMTEYALRKNDILGKTAEPEKDYDLMTVILIRQGETQDMQEGIFDYLGSLMRGDIKRAEKYTKIQWSETMKGDVKTMTGFGEAIYQRGIRCGEEIGLRHGELIGKSKLIQKALQNGKTKEQIAEFLEIPLEEVSDIEIQCPEK
;
A
#
# COMPACT_ATOMS: atom_id res chain seq x y z
N MET A 1 26.59 12.54 3.29
CA MET A 1 26.04 11.19 3.55
C MET A 1 25.58 11.19 4.99
N LYS A 2 24.27 11.00 5.26
CA LYS A 2 23.80 10.84 6.65
C LYS A 2 24.37 9.53 7.18
N ASP A 3 25.02 9.58 8.34
CA ASP A 3 25.45 8.36 9.02
C ASP A 3 24.21 7.53 9.37
N VAL A 4 24.17 6.29 8.84
CA VAL A 4 23.10 5.33 9.12
C VAL A 4 23.31 4.81 10.55
N THR A 5 22.42 5.15 11.44
CA THR A 5 22.51 4.73 12.86
C THR A 5 22.07 3.28 13.03
N LYS A 6 22.45 2.63 14.16
CA LYS A 6 21.96 1.29 14.51
C LYS A 6 20.43 1.26 14.61
N GLU A 7 19.83 2.39 14.99
CA GLU A 7 18.38 2.55 15.02
C GLU A 7 17.76 2.58 13.63
N ASP A 8 18.39 3.24 12.64
CA ASP A 8 17.91 3.24 11.26
C ASP A 8 17.91 1.83 10.66
N ILE A 9 18.93 1.01 10.97
CA ILE A 9 19.01 -0.39 10.56
C ILE A 9 17.90 -1.22 11.22
N TYR A 10 17.67 -1.05 12.52
CA TYR A 10 16.64 -1.77 13.27
C TYR A 10 15.23 -1.44 12.75
N VAL A 11 14.97 -0.18 12.38
CA VAL A 11 13.68 0.24 11.78
C VAL A 11 13.47 -0.33 10.40
N SER A 12 14.50 -0.25 9.58
CA SER A 12 14.47 -0.84 8.25
C SER A 12 14.12 -2.33 8.36
N SER A 13 14.67 -3.05 9.36
CA SER A 13 14.39 -4.47 9.58
C SER A 13 12.96 -4.74 10.05
N ILE A 14 12.39 -3.94 10.97
CA ILE A 14 11.00 -4.09 11.43
C ILE A 14 10.02 -3.74 10.31
N THR A 15 10.30 -2.66 9.56
CA THR A 15 9.46 -2.26 8.43
C THR A 15 9.45 -3.34 7.34
N GLY A 16 10.62 -3.88 6.99
CA GLY A 16 10.71 -4.98 6.04
C GLY A 16 10.00 -6.25 6.51
N ALA A 17 10.08 -6.57 7.81
CA ALA A 17 9.37 -7.70 8.38
C ALA A 17 7.83 -7.50 8.36
N TYR A 18 7.36 -6.27 8.62
CA TYR A 18 5.94 -5.94 8.52
C TYR A 18 5.44 -6.07 7.08
N ASP A 19 6.17 -5.52 6.10
CA ASP A 19 5.82 -5.61 4.68
C ASP A 19 5.76 -7.08 4.23
N ALA A 20 6.73 -7.90 4.61
CA ALA A 20 6.73 -9.33 4.32
C ALA A 20 5.55 -10.07 4.98
N ALA A 21 5.22 -9.74 6.23
CA ALA A 21 4.09 -10.33 6.93
C ALA A 21 2.74 -9.92 6.30
N MET A 22 2.59 -8.66 5.87
CA MET A 22 1.41 -8.19 5.14
C MET A 22 1.27 -8.90 3.80
N LYS A 23 2.34 -9.03 3.03
CA LYS A 23 2.35 -9.78 1.76
C LYS A 23 1.93 -11.22 1.98
N LYS A 24 2.51 -11.89 2.97
CA LYS A 24 2.14 -13.25 3.35
C LYS A 24 0.66 -13.36 3.70
N LEU A 25 0.15 -12.44 4.53
CA LEU A 25 -1.24 -12.43 4.95
C LEU A 25 -2.19 -12.22 3.76
N LEU A 26 -1.94 -11.21 2.94
CA LEU A 26 -2.76 -10.86 1.78
C LEU A 26 -2.67 -11.88 0.64
N SER A 27 -1.65 -12.74 0.60
CA SER A 27 -1.57 -13.85 -0.37
C SER A 27 -2.42 -15.04 0.03
N ASN A 28 -2.98 -15.04 1.24
CA ASN A 28 -3.80 -16.14 1.68
C ASN A 28 -5.23 -16.00 1.13
N LYS A 29 -5.71 -17.05 0.47
CA LYS A 29 -7.07 -17.10 -0.12
C LYS A 29 -8.19 -16.80 0.88
N GLU A 30 -8.02 -17.21 2.14
CA GLU A 30 -9.00 -16.99 3.21
C GLU A 30 -9.14 -15.50 3.56
N ILE A 31 -8.08 -14.72 3.34
CA ILE A 31 -8.04 -13.26 3.49
C ILE A 31 -8.44 -12.56 2.20
N LEU A 32 -8.01 -13.07 1.05
CA LEU A 32 -8.30 -12.46 -0.26
C LEU A 32 -9.79 -12.48 -0.58
N VAL A 33 -10.49 -13.58 -0.33
CA VAL A 33 -11.89 -13.73 -0.74
C VAL A 33 -12.80 -12.65 -0.18
N PRO A 34 -12.83 -12.34 1.14
CA PRO A 34 -13.63 -11.23 1.65
C PRO A 34 -13.20 -9.87 1.08
N LEU A 35 -11.88 -9.65 0.90
CA LEU A 35 -11.34 -8.42 0.31
C LEU A 35 -11.86 -8.23 -1.12
N LEU A 36 -11.74 -9.24 -1.95
CA LEU A 36 -12.18 -9.19 -3.35
C LEU A 36 -13.70 -9.02 -3.45
N GLN A 37 -14.47 -9.68 -2.58
CA GLN A 37 -15.93 -9.50 -2.51
C GLN A 37 -16.33 -8.05 -2.25
N MET A 38 -15.56 -7.34 -1.43
CA MET A 38 -15.85 -5.95 -1.07
C MET A 38 -15.24 -4.92 -2.02
N THR A 39 -14.37 -5.34 -2.95
CA THR A 39 -13.62 -4.40 -3.81
C THR A 39 -13.91 -4.56 -5.30
N ILE A 40 -14.15 -5.77 -5.78
CA ILE A 40 -14.28 -6.05 -7.22
C ILE A 40 -15.75 -6.14 -7.62
N PRO A 41 -16.24 -5.24 -8.51
CA PRO A 41 -17.64 -5.20 -8.91
C PRO A 41 -18.15 -6.48 -9.58
N GLU A 42 -17.26 -7.25 -10.23
CA GLU A 42 -17.62 -8.53 -10.85
C GLU A 42 -18.05 -9.58 -9.83
N TYR A 43 -17.63 -9.45 -8.58
CA TYR A 43 -17.99 -10.35 -7.48
C TYR A 43 -19.20 -9.89 -6.68
N GLU A 44 -19.81 -8.76 -7.03
CA GLU A 44 -21.05 -8.32 -6.40
C GLU A 44 -22.15 -9.36 -6.56
N GLY A 45 -22.74 -9.78 -5.43
CA GLY A 45 -23.77 -10.82 -5.36
C GLY A 45 -23.25 -12.25 -5.34
N CYS A 46 -21.95 -12.48 -5.51
CA CYS A 46 -21.34 -13.82 -5.37
C CYS A 46 -21.16 -14.19 -3.90
N THR A 47 -21.31 -15.47 -3.59
CA THR A 47 -20.90 -16.03 -2.28
C THR A 47 -19.38 -16.15 -2.20
N GLN A 48 -18.86 -16.27 -1.00
CA GLN A 48 -17.40 -16.43 -0.81
C GLN A 48 -16.88 -17.75 -1.38
N GLU A 49 -17.70 -18.81 -1.36
CA GLU A 49 -17.38 -20.10 -1.97
C GLU A 49 -17.29 -19.99 -3.50
N GLU A 50 -18.18 -19.22 -4.11
CA GLU A 50 -18.13 -18.95 -5.56
C GLU A 50 -16.89 -18.15 -5.92
N ILE A 51 -16.56 -17.10 -5.15
CA ILE A 51 -15.33 -16.30 -5.35
C ILE A 51 -14.08 -17.18 -5.19
N LEU A 52 -14.03 -18.01 -4.15
CA LEU A 52 -12.92 -18.93 -3.93
C LEU A 52 -12.73 -19.88 -5.14
N SER A 53 -13.83 -20.37 -5.71
CA SER A 53 -13.79 -21.21 -6.91
C SER A 53 -13.31 -20.47 -8.17
N CYS A 54 -13.36 -19.14 -8.16
CA CYS A 54 -12.88 -18.29 -9.24
C CYS A 54 -11.36 -18.04 -9.19
N LEU A 55 -10.74 -18.18 -8.01
CA LEU A 55 -9.31 -17.91 -7.86
C LEU A 55 -8.49 -19.01 -8.55
N ASP A 56 -7.56 -18.59 -9.39
CA ASP A 56 -6.49 -19.46 -9.89
C ASP A 56 -5.37 -19.46 -8.85
N ILE A 57 -5.48 -20.41 -7.90
CA ILE A 57 -4.61 -20.47 -6.73
C ILE A 57 -3.15 -20.70 -7.16
N ASP A 58 -2.93 -21.44 -8.24
CA ASP A 58 -1.58 -21.72 -8.77
C ASP A 58 -0.92 -20.49 -9.40
N SER A 59 -1.68 -19.45 -9.68
CA SER A 59 -1.19 -18.19 -10.26
C SER A 59 -0.84 -17.13 -9.23
N ILE A 60 -1.12 -17.32 -7.93
CA ILE A 60 -0.80 -16.32 -6.92
C ILE A 60 0.72 -16.29 -6.72
N THR A 61 1.34 -15.16 -7.03
CA THR A 61 2.78 -14.95 -6.87
C THR A 61 3.01 -13.84 -5.85
N GLY A 62 3.98 -14.06 -4.96
CA GLY A 62 4.49 -13.05 -4.04
C GLY A 62 6.00 -13.20 -3.94
N GLU A 63 6.73 -12.09 -3.77
CA GLU A 63 8.17 -12.17 -3.52
C GLU A 63 8.42 -12.91 -2.19
N ASP A 64 9.28 -13.93 -2.24
CA ASP A 64 9.86 -14.65 -1.12
C ASP A 64 8.86 -15.25 -0.10
N PHE A 65 8.22 -16.36 -0.47
CA PHE A 65 7.64 -17.26 0.51
C PHE A 65 8.71 -18.14 1.14
N VAL A 66 9.03 -17.89 2.40
CA VAL A 66 9.79 -18.83 3.23
C VAL A 66 8.91 -20.04 3.55
N SER A 67 9.46 -21.20 3.45
CA SER A 67 8.97 -22.54 3.23
C SER A 67 8.16 -23.24 4.33
N ASP A 68 7.33 -22.61 5.11
CA ASP A 68 6.58 -23.26 6.20
C ASP A 68 5.06 -23.36 5.98
N ILE A 69 4.59 -23.19 4.75
CA ILE A 69 3.18 -23.40 4.40
C ILE A 69 3.03 -24.84 3.85
N PRO A 70 2.00 -25.59 4.27
CA PRO A 70 1.70 -26.91 3.71
C PRO A 70 1.58 -26.86 2.18
N ASP A 71 2.02 -27.93 1.47
CA ASP A 71 2.12 -27.97 0.00
C ASP A 71 0.78 -27.75 -0.71
N ASP A 72 -0.34 -28.05 -0.06
CA ASP A 72 -1.71 -27.81 -0.53
C ASP A 72 -2.12 -26.31 -0.50
N LEU A 73 -1.35 -25.48 0.18
CA LEU A 73 -1.53 -24.03 0.27
C LEU A 73 -0.43 -23.22 -0.47
N ARG A 74 0.57 -23.93 -1.04
CA ARG A 74 1.65 -23.31 -1.80
C ARG A 74 1.20 -22.97 -3.21
N LEU A 75 1.55 -21.78 -3.60
CA LEU A 75 1.28 -21.22 -4.92
C LEU A 75 2.56 -21.34 -5.75
N HIS A 76 2.45 -21.87 -6.98
CA HIS A 76 3.58 -21.98 -7.88
C HIS A 76 4.03 -20.59 -8.37
N LYS A 77 5.34 -20.38 -8.35
CA LYS A 77 6.03 -19.15 -8.69
C LYS A 77 5.93 -18.89 -10.20
N GLU A 78 5.08 -17.97 -10.64
CA GLU A 78 5.30 -17.26 -11.90
C GLU A 78 6.14 -16.02 -11.62
N GLU A 79 7.01 -15.62 -12.54
CA GLU A 79 7.91 -14.49 -12.34
C GLU A 79 7.10 -13.22 -12.06
N SER A 80 7.24 -12.67 -10.86
CA SER A 80 6.67 -11.38 -10.46
C SER A 80 7.33 -10.18 -11.16
N GLU A 81 8.28 -10.46 -12.05
CA GLU A 81 9.08 -9.47 -12.73
C GLU A 81 8.73 -9.36 -14.22
N LEU A 82 8.13 -8.24 -14.60
CA LEU A 82 7.94 -7.86 -15.99
C LEU A 82 9.14 -7.04 -16.45
N SER A 83 10.08 -7.68 -17.17
CA SER A 83 11.19 -6.99 -17.81
C SER A 83 11.07 -6.99 -19.31
N SER A 84 11.19 -5.84 -19.97
CA SER A 84 11.64 -5.74 -21.36
C SER A 84 13.13 -5.39 -21.38
N MET A 85 13.85 -5.78 -22.42
CA MET A 85 15.31 -5.63 -22.54
C MET A 85 15.82 -4.18 -22.33
N THR A 86 14.96 -3.18 -22.33
CA THR A 86 15.28 -1.75 -22.17
C THR A 86 14.48 -1.06 -21.07
N GLU A 87 13.54 -1.73 -20.44
CA GLU A 87 12.63 -1.13 -19.47
C GLU A 87 12.96 -1.53 -18.03
N LYS A 88 12.67 -0.60 -17.11
CA LYS A 88 12.88 -0.79 -15.68
C LYS A 88 11.99 -1.92 -15.15
N LEU A 89 12.57 -2.85 -14.43
CA LEU A 89 11.87 -3.94 -13.76
C LEU A 89 10.77 -3.40 -12.85
N ILE A 90 9.56 -3.95 -12.95
CA ILE A 90 8.46 -3.69 -12.03
C ILE A 90 8.26 -4.94 -11.18
N ARG A 91 8.21 -4.74 -9.87
CA ARG A 91 7.88 -5.78 -8.90
C ARG A 91 6.48 -5.50 -8.37
N PHE A 92 5.64 -6.51 -8.43
CA PHE A 92 4.31 -6.52 -7.83
C PHE A 92 4.40 -7.15 -6.44
N ASP A 93 3.58 -6.66 -5.51
CA ASP A 93 3.54 -7.26 -4.18
C ASP A 93 2.87 -8.62 -4.21
N ILE A 94 1.69 -8.72 -4.81
CA ILE A 94 0.94 -9.96 -4.98
C ILE A 94 0.22 -9.88 -6.33
N ARG A 95 0.45 -10.86 -7.19
CA ARG A 95 -0.20 -10.94 -8.49
C ARG A 95 -0.85 -12.30 -8.67
N PHE A 96 -2.07 -12.34 -9.18
CA PHE A 96 -2.80 -13.57 -9.44
C PHE A 96 -3.87 -13.38 -10.51
N ARG A 97 -4.35 -14.51 -11.03
CA ARG A 97 -5.49 -14.56 -11.94
C ARG A 97 -6.73 -15.06 -11.21
N ALA A 98 -7.87 -14.51 -11.60
CA ALA A 98 -9.15 -14.98 -11.12
C ALA A 98 -10.16 -15.00 -12.25
N ARG A 99 -11.12 -15.91 -12.20
CA ARG A 99 -12.17 -16.00 -13.22
C ARG A 99 -13.21 -14.92 -13.00
N ASN A 100 -13.62 -14.26 -14.09
CA ASN A 100 -14.77 -13.35 -14.05
C ASN A 100 -16.08 -14.16 -14.06
N PRO A 101 -16.86 -14.20 -12.98
CA PRO A 101 -18.06 -15.02 -12.90
C PRO A 101 -19.19 -14.53 -13.80
N LYS A 102 -19.25 -13.23 -14.09
CA LYS A 102 -20.32 -12.61 -14.92
C LYS A 102 -20.11 -12.85 -16.41
N LEU A 103 -18.89 -12.97 -16.87
CA LEU A 103 -18.54 -13.16 -18.27
C LEU A 103 -18.15 -14.60 -18.63
N SER A 104 -17.81 -15.40 -17.64
CA SER A 104 -17.38 -16.79 -17.86
C SER A 104 -18.57 -17.72 -18.06
N THR A 105 -18.42 -18.66 -18.97
CA THR A 105 -19.34 -19.77 -19.20
C THR A 105 -18.61 -21.10 -19.05
N GLU A 106 -19.33 -22.24 -19.06
CA GLU A 106 -18.69 -23.57 -19.06
C GLU A 106 -17.69 -23.76 -20.22
N LYS A 107 -17.95 -23.11 -21.36
CA LYS A 107 -17.15 -23.24 -22.59
C LYS A 107 -16.09 -22.13 -22.75
N MET A 108 -16.26 -21.00 -22.11
CA MET A 108 -15.36 -19.84 -22.23
C MET A 108 -15.05 -19.30 -20.84
N LYS A 109 -13.80 -19.33 -20.46
CA LYS A 109 -13.31 -18.73 -19.21
C LYS A 109 -12.73 -17.34 -19.53
N VAL A 110 -13.23 -16.32 -18.86
CA VAL A 110 -12.69 -14.95 -18.90
C VAL A 110 -12.00 -14.71 -17.58
N SER A 111 -10.73 -14.36 -17.62
CA SER A 111 -9.92 -14.14 -16.44
C SER A 111 -9.83 -12.64 -16.09
N LEU A 112 -9.56 -12.37 -14.83
CA LEU A 112 -9.15 -11.08 -14.30
C LEU A 112 -7.69 -11.23 -13.86
N HIS A 113 -6.85 -10.29 -14.25
CA HIS A 113 -5.51 -10.17 -13.71
C HIS A 113 -5.56 -9.19 -12.55
N ILE A 114 -5.14 -9.63 -11.37
CA ILE A 114 -5.26 -8.84 -10.15
C ILE A 114 -3.86 -8.67 -9.56
N ASP A 115 -3.49 -7.41 -9.40
CA ASP A 115 -2.33 -6.95 -8.66
C ASP A 115 -2.80 -6.28 -7.37
N LEU A 116 -2.26 -6.74 -6.24
CA LEU A 116 -2.59 -6.24 -4.91
C LEU A 116 -1.33 -5.71 -4.23
N GLU A 117 -1.32 -4.39 -3.98
CA GLU A 117 -0.19 -3.67 -3.42
C GLU A 117 -0.48 -3.21 -1.97
N ALA A 118 0.34 -3.65 -1.02
CA ALA A 118 0.32 -3.15 0.35
C ALA A 118 1.22 -1.91 0.47
N GLN A 119 0.68 -0.75 0.06
CA GLN A 119 1.43 0.51 0.03
C GLN A 119 1.46 1.17 1.40
N LYS A 120 2.61 1.11 2.09
CA LYS A 120 2.76 1.71 3.42
C LYS A 120 2.52 3.21 3.40
N SER A 121 3.28 3.99 2.60
CA SER A 121 3.15 5.44 2.52
C SER A 121 2.24 5.87 1.37
N TYR A 122 1.18 6.62 1.70
CA TYR A 122 0.31 7.27 0.71
C TYR A 122 1.02 8.43 -0.01
N ARG A 123 2.08 8.99 0.62
CA ARG A 123 2.90 10.08 0.07
C ARG A 123 4.38 9.70 0.03
N PRO A 124 4.81 8.88 -0.95
CA PRO A 124 6.23 8.58 -1.12
C PRO A 124 7.06 9.84 -1.25
N GLN A 125 8.26 9.89 -0.65
CA GLN A 125 9.06 11.12 -0.58
C GLN A 125 10.29 11.10 -1.49
N ASN A 126 10.94 9.99 -1.74
CA ASN A 126 12.19 9.93 -2.50
C ASN A 126 12.14 8.88 -3.62
N PRO A 127 11.71 9.20 -4.83
CA PRO A 127 11.15 10.48 -5.29
C PRO A 127 9.69 10.71 -4.82
N SER A 128 9.28 11.98 -4.74
CA SER A 128 7.88 12.32 -4.43
C SER A 128 7.00 12.17 -5.66
N TYR A 129 5.90 11.42 -5.53
CA TYR A 129 4.90 11.27 -6.58
C TYR A 129 3.52 10.89 -6.01
N PRO A 130 2.42 11.21 -6.72
CA PRO A 130 1.10 10.69 -6.38
C PRO A 130 1.03 9.17 -6.61
N VAL A 131 0.62 8.40 -5.60
CA VAL A 131 0.49 6.92 -5.67
C VAL A 131 -0.37 6.49 -6.86
N ILE A 132 -1.43 7.22 -7.17
CA ILE A 132 -2.31 6.91 -8.30
C ILE A 132 -1.56 6.83 -9.64
N LYS A 133 -0.52 7.65 -9.87
CA LYS A 133 0.28 7.56 -11.11
C LYS A 133 1.05 6.25 -11.20
N ARG A 134 1.59 5.77 -10.08
CA ARG A 134 2.25 4.47 -10.02
C ARG A 134 1.25 3.35 -10.24
N ALA A 135 0.08 3.41 -9.61
CA ALA A 135 -0.96 2.41 -9.76
C ALA A 135 -1.47 2.30 -11.21
N ILE A 136 -1.69 3.45 -11.89
CA ILE A 136 -2.05 3.47 -13.31
C ILE A 136 -0.93 2.84 -14.16
N TYR A 137 0.32 3.16 -13.86
CA TYR A 137 1.45 2.58 -14.60
C TYR A 137 1.53 1.06 -14.42
N TYR A 138 1.27 0.55 -13.21
CA TYR A 138 1.27 -0.88 -12.91
C TYR A 138 0.17 -1.62 -13.68
N VAL A 139 -1.08 -1.16 -13.62
CA VAL A 139 -2.18 -1.81 -14.34
C VAL A 139 -1.97 -1.76 -15.87
N ALA A 140 -1.39 -0.68 -16.40
CA ALA A 140 -1.05 -0.57 -17.81
C ALA A 140 0.06 -1.55 -18.22
N ARG A 141 1.07 -1.74 -17.36
CA ARG A 141 2.13 -2.74 -17.59
C ARG A 141 1.59 -4.15 -17.51
N ASP A 142 0.68 -4.43 -16.59
CA ASP A 142 0.03 -5.74 -16.48
C ASP A 142 -0.78 -6.04 -17.75
N LEU A 143 -1.60 -5.11 -18.23
CA LEU A 143 -2.31 -5.27 -19.50
C LEU A 143 -1.35 -5.47 -20.69
N SER A 144 -0.30 -4.66 -20.78
CA SER A 144 0.70 -4.76 -21.86
C SER A 144 1.41 -6.12 -21.89
N SER A 145 1.68 -6.71 -20.71
CA SER A 145 2.38 -7.99 -20.59
C SER A 145 1.58 -9.19 -21.16
N GLN A 146 0.27 -9.06 -21.28
CA GLN A 146 -0.59 -10.14 -21.79
C GLN A 146 -0.29 -10.49 -23.25
N LEU A 147 0.19 -9.55 -24.06
CA LEU A 147 0.56 -9.82 -25.45
C LEU A 147 1.75 -10.80 -25.59
N GLY A 148 2.50 -11.03 -24.54
CA GLY A 148 3.59 -12.02 -24.52
C GLY A 148 3.22 -13.34 -23.86
N SER A 149 2.37 -13.29 -22.82
CA SER A 149 2.05 -14.43 -21.95
C SER A 149 0.70 -15.09 -22.27
N VAL A 150 -0.32 -14.32 -22.58
CA VAL A 150 -1.68 -14.81 -22.86
C VAL A 150 -1.88 -15.04 -24.35
N THR A 151 -1.25 -14.24 -25.20
CA THR A 151 -1.31 -14.38 -26.64
C THR A 151 0.09 -14.60 -27.20
N GLY A 152 0.40 -15.79 -27.69
CA GLY A 152 1.66 -16.05 -28.42
C GLY A 152 1.77 -15.28 -29.74
N THR A 153 0.74 -14.52 -30.11
CA THR A 153 0.62 -13.66 -31.30
C THR A 153 -0.02 -12.35 -30.91
N THR A 154 0.06 -11.32 -31.73
CA THR A 154 -0.58 -9.99 -31.51
C THR A 154 -2.11 -10.10 -31.68
N ASP A 155 -2.78 -10.87 -30.82
CA ASP A 155 -4.23 -11.04 -30.81
C ASP A 155 -4.85 -10.21 -29.67
N TYR A 156 -5.20 -8.97 -29.95
CA TYR A 156 -5.80 -8.06 -28.98
C TYR A 156 -7.20 -8.49 -28.52
N SER A 157 -7.90 -9.37 -29.26
CA SER A 157 -9.22 -9.85 -28.89
C SER A 157 -9.19 -10.74 -27.62
N ARG A 158 -8.01 -11.18 -27.22
CA ARG A 158 -7.77 -12.03 -26.05
C ARG A 158 -7.28 -11.27 -24.82
N LEU A 159 -7.20 -9.95 -24.90
CA LEU A 159 -6.86 -9.15 -23.72
C LEU A 159 -7.93 -9.28 -22.65
N GLU A 160 -7.50 -9.50 -21.42
CA GLU A 160 -8.33 -9.70 -20.25
C GLU A 160 -8.19 -8.48 -19.33
N LYS A 161 -9.25 -8.18 -18.56
CA LYS A 161 -9.28 -7.03 -17.65
C LYS A 161 -8.25 -7.17 -16.52
N CYS A 162 -7.53 -6.10 -16.24
CA CYS A 162 -6.56 -5.98 -15.18
C CYS A 162 -7.07 -5.08 -14.06
N TYR A 163 -6.84 -5.51 -12.82
CA TYR A 163 -7.06 -4.75 -11.61
C TYR A 163 -5.72 -4.48 -10.92
N SER A 164 -5.52 -3.25 -10.44
CA SER A 164 -4.45 -2.90 -9.52
C SER A 164 -5.08 -2.32 -8.26
N ILE A 165 -5.01 -3.08 -7.15
CA ILE A 165 -5.65 -2.76 -5.87
C ILE A 165 -4.56 -2.30 -4.89
N TRP A 166 -4.69 -1.07 -4.40
CA TRP A 166 -3.71 -0.44 -3.52
C TRP A 166 -4.30 -0.19 -2.15
N ILE A 167 -3.68 -0.76 -1.11
CA ILE A 167 -4.06 -0.55 0.29
C ILE A 167 -3.03 0.40 0.91
N CYS A 168 -3.39 1.67 1.05
CA CYS A 168 -2.55 2.69 1.68
C CYS A 168 -2.86 2.76 3.18
N THR A 169 -1.85 2.54 4.02
CA THR A 169 -2.03 2.39 5.47
C THR A 169 -1.47 3.54 6.30
N GLU A 170 -0.47 4.27 5.78
CA GLU A 170 0.18 5.37 6.49
C GLU A 170 0.15 6.67 5.67
N ASP A 171 0.36 7.80 6.33
CA ASP A 171 0.41 9.16 5.74
C ASP A 171 -0.84 9.56 4.96
N VAL A 172 -1.97 8.89 5.18
CA VAL A 172 -3.24 9.26 4.57
C VAL A 172 -3.77 10.53 5.24
N PRO A 173 -4.00 11.62 4.48
CA PRO A 173 -4.60 12.84 5.05
C PRO A 173 -5.95 12.54 5.69
N LYS A 174 -6.25 13.16 6.84
CA LYS A 174 -7.51 12.92 7.58
C LYS A 174 -8.77 13.04 6.71
N ALA A 175 -8.80 14.00 5.79
CA ALA A 175 -9.93 14.19 4.87
C ALA A 175 -10.11 13.07 3.83
N LEU A 176 -9.10 12.20 3.64
CA LEU A 176 -9.12 11.09 2.70
C LEU A 176 -9.17 9.73 3.38
N GLN A 177 -9.06 9.69 4.71
CA GLN A 177 -9.12 8.45 5.48
C GLN A 177 -10.46 7.75 5.31
N ASN A 178 -10.43 6.43 5.33
CA ASN A 178 -11.60 5.57 5.15
C ASN A 178 -12.36 5.86 3.84
N THR A 179 -11.59 6.08 2.76
CA THR A 179 -12.14 6.23 1.42
C THR A 179 -11.60 5.15 0.48
N MET A 180 -12.48 4.64 -0.37
CA MET A 180 -12.15 3.76 -1.48
C MET A 180 -12.54 4.43 -2.78
N THR A 181 -11.64 4.45 -3.76
CA THR A 181 -11.88 5.11 -5.06
C THR A 181 -11.52 4.17 -6.18
N GLU A 182 -12.43 4.03 -7.12
CA GLU A 182 -12.21 3.35 -8.40
C GLU A 182 -11.77 4.35 -9.46
N TYR A 183 -10.76 3.97 -10.25
CA TYR A 183 -10.34 4.64 -11.47
C TYR A 183 -10.38 3.62 -12.60
N ALA A 184 -11.30 3.81 -13.56
CA ALA A 184 -11.54 2.87 -14.64
C ALA A 184 -11.71 3.60 -15.97
N LEU A 185 -11.51 2.89 -17.07
CA LEU A 185 -11.82 3.41 -18.38
C LEU A 185 -13.34 3.44 -18.56
N ARG A 186 -13.84 4.59 -18.99
CA ARG A 186 -15.27 4.80 -19.29
C ARG A 186 -15.43 5.39 -20.68
N LYS A 187 -16.38 4.86 -21.43
CA LYS A 187 -16.76 5.39 -22.73
C LYS A 187 -17.56 6.68 -22.56
N ASN A 188 -17.20 7.71 -23.31
CA ASN A 188 -17.97 8.95 -23.44
C ASN A 188 -18.09 9.32 -24.90
N ASP A 189 -19.27 9.21 -25.49
CA ASP A 189 -19.54 9.59 -26.86
C ASP A 189 -19.51 11.12 -27.01
N ILE A 190 -18.48 11.66 -27.65
CA ILE A 190 -18.29 13.10 -27.88
C ILE A 190 -19.15 13.55 -29.06
N LEU A 191 -19.23 12.75 -30.12
CA LEU A 191 -20.04 13.01 -31.29
C LEU A 191 -20.59 11.69 -31.86
N GLY A 192 -21.92 11.63 -31.98
CA GLY A 192 -22.60 10.40 -32.36
C GLY A 192 -22.66 9.40 -31.18
N LYS A 193 -23.22 8.21 -31.46
CA LYS A 193 -23.27 7.11 -30.48
C LYS A 193 -22.71 5.85 -31.11
N THR A 194 -21.92 5.11 -30.37
CA THR A 194 -21.39 3.83 -30.78
C THR A 194 -21.85 2.72 -29.82
N ALA A 195 -21.81 1.47 -30.28
CA ALA A 195 -22.37 0.33 -29.57
C ALA A 195 -21.30 -0.69 -29.13
N GLU A 196 -20.04 -0.22 -28.95
CA GLU A 196 -18.99 -1.09 -28.43
C GLU A 196 -19.38 -1.64 -27.05
N PRO A 197 -19.30 -2.95 -26.85
CA PRO A 197 -19.60 -3.56 -25.56
C PRO A 197 -18.52 -3.17 -24.52
N GLU A 198 -18.95 -2.97 -23.27
CA GLU A 198 -18.07 -2.54 -22.17
C GLU A 198 -16.85 -3.44 -21.99
N LYS A 199 -17.01 -4.74 -22.18
CA LYS A 199 -15.92 -5.75 -22.10
C LYS A 199 -14.75 -5.49 -23.05
N ASP A 200 -14.95 -4.70 -24.12
CA ASP A 200 -13.91 -4.43 -25.13
C ASP A 200 -13.06 -3.19 -24.80
N TYR A 201 -13.49 -2.35 -23.83
CA TYR A 201 -12.74 -1.15 -23.43
C TYR A 201 -12.50 -1.03 -21.92
N ASP A 202 -13.30 -1.66 -21.07
CA ASP A 202 -13.08 -1.66 -19.61
C ASP A 202 -12.00 -2.70 -19.20
N LEU A 203 -10.77 -2.46 -19.68
CA LEU A 203 -9.65 -3.39 -19.54
C LEU A 203 -8.71 -3.05 -18.38
N MET A 204 -8.83 -1.87 -17.79
CA MET A 204 -7.95 -1.42 -16.69
C MET A 204 -8.75 -0.74 -15.60
N THR A 205 -8.57 -1.21 -14.37
CA THR A 205 -9.18 -0.59 -13.19
C THR A 205 -8.15 -0.51 -12.06
N VAL A 206 -8.04 0.66 -11.44
CA VAL A 206 -7.27 0.87 -10.21
C VAL A 206 -8.26 1.09 -9.08
N ILE A 207 -8.09 0.36 -7.97
CA ILE A 207 -8.82 0.57 -6.72
C ILE A 207 -7.84 1.09 -5.67
N LEU A 208 -8.08 2.27 -5.16
CA LEU A 208 -7.25 2.91 -4.15
C LEU A 208 -8.01 2.96 -2.83
N ILE A 209 -7.59 2.12 -1.87
CA ILE A 209 -8.13 2.00 -0.53
C ILE A 209 -7.24 2.80 0.41
N ARG A 210 -7.79 3.79 1.10
CA ARG A 210 -7.08 4.66 2.03
C ARG A 210 -7.55 4.37 3.44
N GLN A 211 -6.80 3.52 4.13
CA GLN A 211 -7.08 3.15 5.52
C GLN A 211 -6.84 4.34 6.44
N GLY A 212 -7.79 4.59 7.33
CA GLY A 212 -7.68 5.61 8.37
C GLY A 212 -7.41 5.00 9.75
N GLU A 213 -7.44 5.87 10.76
CA GLU A 213 -7.39 5.45 12.16
C GLU A 213 -8.59 4.56 12.48
N THR A 214 -8.34 3.50 13.22
CA THR A 214 -9.25 2.34 13.36
C THR A 214 -10.24 2.45 14.52
N GLN A 215 -10.33 3.60 15.18
CA GLN A 215 -11.31 3.84 16.22
C GLN A 215 -12.66 4.20 15.57
N ASP A 216 -13.72 3.49 15.92
CA ASP A 216 -15.10 3.72 15.46
C ASP A 216 -15.39 3.45 13.97
N MET A 217 -14.77 2.43 13.37
CA MET A 217 -15.07 2.05 11.99
C MET A 217 -16.45 1.40 11.87
N GLN A 218 -17.23 1.85 10.89
CA GLN A 218 -18.43 1.15 10.43
C GLN A 218 -18.04 -0.19 9.78
N GLU A 219 -18.93 -1.16 9.86
CA GLU A 219 -18.74 -2.46 9.19
C GLU A 219 -18.41 -2.28 7.70
N GLY A 220 -17.50 -3.10 7.18
CA GLY A 220 -17.06 -3.09 5.79
C GLY A 220 -15.55 -3.27 5.63
N ILE A 221 -15.04 -2.88 4.46
CA ILE A 221 -13.64 -3.11 4.06
C ILE A 221 -12.63 -2.50 5.05
N PHE A 222 -12.88 -1.30 5.58
CA PHE A 222 -11.96 -0.62 6.50
C PHE A 222 -11.94 -1.30 7.87
N ASP A 223 -13.08 -1.78 8.35
CA ASP A 223 -13.14 -2.54 9.58
C ASP A 223 -12.47 -3.90 9.44
N TYR A 224 -12.68 -4.57 8.31
CA TYR A 224 -12.01 -5.83 7.99
C TYR A 224 -10.48 -5.67 7.97
N LEU A 225 -9.98 -4.75 7.14
CA LEU A 225 -8.53 -4.48 7.03
C LEU A 225 -7.94 -4.02 8.37
N GLY A 226 -8.61 -3.09 9.05
CA GLY A 226 -8.17 -2.62 10.35
C GLY A 226 -8.13 -3.73 11.42
N SER A 227 -9.05 -4.70 11.35
CA SER A 227 -9.05 -5.87 12.24
C SER A 227 -7.87 -6.80 11.97
N LEU A 228 -7.55 -7.04 10.71
CA LEU A 228 -6.35 -7.79 10.30
C LEU A 228 -5.08 -7.13 10.82
N MET A 229 -4.94 -5.82 10.61
CA MET A 229 -3.74 -5.05 11.00
C MET A 229 -3.55 -5.00 12.52
N ARG A 230 -4.64 -5.03 13.30
CA ARG A 230 -4.61 -5.08 14.77
C ARG A 230 -4.52 -6.50 15.33
N GLY A 231 -4.61 -7.53 14.49
CA GLY A 231 -4.67 -8.92 14.95
C GLY A 231 -5.95 -9.29 15.69
N ASP A 232 -7.04 -8.53 15.47
CA ASP A 232 -8.36 -8.84 16.03
C ASP A 232 -9.05 -9.92 15.20
N ILE A 233 -8.64 -11.16 15.45
CA ILE A 233 -9.13 -12.34 14.75
C ILE A 233 -10.67 -12.43 14.84
N LYS A 234 -11.24 -12.24 16.03
CA LYS A 234 -12.68 -12.39 16.25
C LYS A 234 -13.49 -11.40 15.42
N ARG A 235 -12.97 -10.19 15.24
CA ARG A 235 -13.61 -9.15 14.45
C ARG A 235 -13.43 -9.40 12.96
N ALA A 236 -12.24 -9.79 12.53
CA ALA A 236 -11.95 -10.13 11.14
C ALA A 236 -12.74 -11.37 10.66
N GLU A 237 -12.88 -12.40 11.51
CA GLU A 237 -13.68 -13.60 11.20
C GLU A 237 -15.16 -13.32 10.94
N LYS A 238 -15.71 -12.16 11.34
CA LYS A 238 -17.10 -11.78 10.99
C LYS A 238 -17.30 -11.56 9.49
N TYR A 239 -16.26 -11.22 8.77
CA TYR A 239 -16.28 -10.93 7.34
C TYR A 239 -16.05 -12.15 6.47
N THR A 240 -15.64 -13.28 7.05
CA THR A 240 -15.37 -14.50 6.31
C THR A 240 -16.36 -15.60 6.67
N LYS A 241 -16.79 -16.36 5.67
CA LYS A 241 -17.52 -17.63 5.79
C LYS A 241 -16.57 -18.83 5.77
N ILE A 242 -15.32 -18.59 5.42
CA ILE A 242 -14.26 -19.61 5.33
C ILE A 242 -13.65 -19.76 6.72
N GLN A 243 -13.58 -21.00 7.21
CA GLN A 243 -12.98 -21.28 8.50
C GLN A 243 -11.46 -21.10 8.43
N TRP A 244 -10.92 -20.22 9.28
CA TRP A 244 -9.48 -19.97 9.34
C TRP A 244 -8.73 -21.10 10.02
N SER A 245 -7.61 -21.50 9.42
CA SER A 245 -6.65 -22.41 10.01
C SER A 245 -5.95 -21.79 11.22
N GLU A 246 -5.42 -22.62 12.12
CA GLU A 246 -4.63 -22.14 13.27
C GLU A 246 -3.35 -21.42 12.80
N THR A 247 -2.75 -21.83 11.70
CA THR A 247 -1.61 -21.15 11.07
C THR A 247 -2.00 -19.74 10.66
N MET A 248 -3.14 -19.56 9.97
CA MET A 248 -3.64 -18.26 9.58
C MET A 248 -3.91 -17.34 10.79
N LYS A 249 -4.53 -17.86 11.83
CA LYS A 249 -4.73 -17.11 13.08
C LYS A 249 -3.41 -16.68 13.71
N GLY A 250 -2.38 -17.53 13.61
CA GLY A 250 -1.01 -17.21 14.02
C GLY A 250 -0.42 -16.05 13.22
N ASP A 251 -0.57 -16.08 11.90
CA ASP A 251 -0.08 -15.02 11.01
C ASP A 251 -0.76 -13.68 11.31
N VAL A 252 -2.07 -13.66 11.50
CA VAL A 252 -2.82 -12.45 11.90
C VAL A 252 -2.35 -11.93 13.26
N LYS A 253 -2.10 -12.79 14.26
CA LYS A 253 -1.55 -12.38 15.56
C LYS A 253 -0.17 -11.76 15.44
N THR A 254 0.66 -12.27 14.54
CA THR A 254 2.02 -11.72 14.32
C THR A 254 1.96 -10.26 13.87
N MET A 255 0.93 -9.87 13.11
CA MET A 255 0.72 -8.48 12.69
C MET A 255 0.55 -7.52 13.87
N THR A 256 -0.09 -7.95 14.97
CA THR A 256 -0.27 -7.12 16.17
C THR A 256 1.07 -6.69 16.77
N GLY A 257 2.03 -7.60 16.85
CA GLY A 257 3.36 -7.31 17.41
C GLY A 257 4.12 -6.27 16.57
N PHE A 258 4.02 -6.33 15.25
CA PHE A 258 4.62 -5.35 14.36
C PHE A 258 3.92 -3.99 14.44
N GLY A 259 2.58 -3.96 14.46
CA GLY A 259 1.81 -2.74 14.59
C GLY A 259 2.14 -1.97 15.89
N GLU A 260 2.20 -2.67 17.03
CA GLU A 260 2.59 -2.07 18.30
C GLU A 260 4.03 -1.55 18.29
N ALA A 261 4.98 -2.31 17.75
CA ALA A 261 6.37 -1.88 17.66
C ALA A 261 6.53 -0.60 16.80
N ILE A 262 5.80 -0.50 15.70
CA ILE A 262 5.79 0.67 14.81
C ILE A 262 5.13 1.87 15.52
N TYR A 263 4.00 1.65 16.19
CA TYR A 263 3.28 2.68 16.94
C TYR A 263 4.12 3.29 18.06
N GLN A 264 4.70 2.46 18.92
CA GLN A 264 5.56 2.90 20.02
C GLN A 264 6.79 3.69 19.53
N ARG A 265 7.26 3.34 18.35
CA ARG A 265 8.35 4.10 17.74
C ARG A 265 7.88 5.41 17.14
N GLY A 266 6.72 5.47 16.50
CA GLY A 266 6.12 6.71 16.01
C GLY A 266 6.00 7.75 17.13
N ILE A 267 5.57 7.31 18.31
CA ILE A 267 5.52 8.14 19.52
C ILE A 267 6.92 8.65 19.88
N ARG A 268 7.92 7.76 20.03
CA ARG A 268 9.29 8.16 20.38
C ARG A 268 9.91 9.11 19.38
N CYS A 269 9.75 8.83 18.09
CA CYS A 269 10.27 9.70 17.03
C CYS A 269 9.57 11.08 17.02
N GLY A 270 8.24 11.10 17.28
CA GLY A 270 7.48 12.34 17.42
C GLY A 270 7.92 13.15 18.64
N GLU A 271 8.18 12.51 19.76
CA GLU A 271 8.71 13.15 20.98
C GLU A 271 10.11 13.75 20.75
N GLU A 272 11.02 13.00 20.11
CA GLU A 272 12.36 13.48 19.78
C GLU A 272 12.35 14.66 18.80
N ILE A 273 11.50 14.61 17.76
CA ILE A 273 11.32 15.72 16.82
C ILE A 273 10.72 16.91 17.54
N GLY A 274 9.71 16.71 18.39
CA GLY A 274 9.09 17.75 19.19
C GLY A 274 10.07 18.41 20.16
N LEU A 275 10.91 17.64 20.83
CA LEU A 275 11.98 18.14 21.73
C LEU A 275 12.99 18.99 20.95
N ARG A 276 13.55 18.45 19.87
CA ARG A 276 14.52 19.20 19.02
C ARG A 276 13.92 20.48 18.47
N HIS A 277 12.68 20.43 18.01
CA HIS A 277 11.98 21.63 17.50
C HIS A 277 11.71 22.63 18.61
N GLY A 278 11.32 22.17 19.78
CA GLY A 278 11.15 23.01 20.98
C GLY A 278 12.46 23.67 21.43
N GLU A 279 13.56 22.93 21.44
CA GLU A 279 14.90 23.46 21.75
C GLU A 279 15.32 24.52 20.73
N LEU A 280 15.12 24.26 19.42
CA LEU A 280 15.47 25.21 18.37
C LEU A 280 14.68 26.52 18.49
N ILE A 281 13.36 26.42 18.71
CA ILE A 281 12.48 27.59 18.95
C ILE A 281 12.89 28.32 20.21
N GLY A 282 13.21 27.60 21.28
CA GLY A 282 13.68 28.17 22.54
C GLY A 282 14.98 28.95 22.37
N LYS A 283 15.99 28.32 21.72
CA LYS A 283 17.26 28.98 21.39
C LYS A 283 17.04 30.22 20.49
N SER A 284 16.24 30.11 19.44
CA SER A 284 15.94 31.21 18.52
C SER A 284 15.34 32.41 19.27
N LYS A 285 14.38 32.18 20.16
CA LYS A 285 13.74 33.23 20.96
C LYS A 285 14.72 33.90 21.92
N LEU A 286 15.64 33.13 22.54
CA LEU A 286 16.67 33.66 23.43
C LEU A 286 17.67 34.54 22.68
N ILE A 287 18.12 34.07 21.51
CA ILE A 287 19.05 34.83 20.65
C ILE A 287 18.42 36.13 20.18
N GLN A 288 17.18 36.10 19.66
CA GLN A 288 16.48 37.29 19.22
C GLN A 288 16.30 38.31 20.35
N LYS A 289 15.89 37.86 21.54
CA LYS A 289 15.73 38.71 22.69
C LYS A 289 17.08 39.33 23.15
N ALA A 290 18.17 38.59 23.07
CA ALA A 290 19.50 39.07 23.40
C ALA A 290 20.01 40.13 22.41
N LEU A 291 19.78 39.92 21.10
CA LEU A 291 20.08 40.90 20.05
C LEU A 291 19.26 42.20 20.23
N GLN A 292 17.96 42.09 20.48
CA GLN A 292 17.10 43.25 20.77
C GLN A 292 17.56 44.06 22.00
N ASN A 293 18.19 43.36 22.97
CA ASN A 293 18.78 43.99 24.14
C ASN A 293 20.19 44.54 23.89
N GLY A 294 20.65 44.59 22.63
CA GLY A 294 21.92 45.20 22.23
C GLY A 294 23.16 44.36 22.51
N LYS A 295 23.02 43.03 22.76
CA LYS A 295 24.18 42.10 22.86
C LYS A 295 24.74 41.80 21.48
N THR A 296 26.06 41.67 21.37
CA THR A 296 26.71 41.21 20.13
C THR A 296 26.57 39.68 19.96
N LYS A 297 26.77 39.18 18.72
CA LYS A 297 26.70 37.77 18.42
C LYS A 297 27.75 36.95 19.20
N GLU A 298 28.94 37.54 19.39
CA GLU A 298 30.03 36.93 20.15
C GLU A 298 29.63 36.79 21.63
N GLN A 299 29.02 37.80 22.21
CA GLN A 299 28.52 37.78 23.59
C GLN A 299 27.40 36.76 23.79
N ILE A 300 26.56 36.55 22.75
CA ILE A 300 25.48 35.58 22.79
C ILE A 300 26.04 34.16 22.65
N ALA A 301 26.98 33.95 21.74
CA ALA A 301 27.66 32.67 21.54
C ALA A 301 28.37 32.19 22.81
N GLU A 302 29.10 33.12 23.47
CA GLU A 302 29.78 32.85 24.74
C GLU A 302 28.79 32.54 25.88
N PHE A 303 27.71 33.31 25.99
CA PHE A 303 26.68 33.15 27.03
C PHE A 303 25.90 31.86 26.90
N LEU A 304 25.60 31.42 25.66
CA LEU A 304 24.84 30.18 25.37
C LEU A 304 25.75 28.99 25.20
N GLU A 305 27.08 29.13 25.26
CA GLU A 305 28.09 28.10 25.03
C GLU A 305 27.88 27.38 23.68
N ILE A 306 27.55 28.13 22.61
CA ILE A 306 27.32 27.63 21.27
C ILE A 306 28.27 28.27 20.25
N PRO A 307 28.56 27.59 19.09
CA PRO A 307 29.37 28.20 18.04
C PRO A 307 28.75 29.49 17.49
N LEU A 308 29.59 30.47 17.14
CA LEU A 308 29.16 31.74 16.54
C LEU A 308 28.38 31.55 15.23
N GLU A 309 28.72 30.53 14.47
CA GLU A 309 28.03 30.12 13.25
C GLU A 309 26.57 29.73 13.53
N GLU A 310 26.30 29.00 14.60
CA GLU A 310 24.93 28.61 15.03
C GLU A 310 24.08 29.82 15.37
N VAL A 311 24.64 30.85 15.98
CA VAL A 311 23.94 32.12 16.25
C VAL A 311 23.55 32.84 14.96
N SER A 312 24.43 32.82 13.95
CA SER A 312 24.21 33.45 12.65
C SER A 312 23.18 32.72 11.81
N ASP A 313 23.20 31.37 11.82
CA ASP A 313 22.27 30.51 11.07
C ASP A 313 20.83 30.63 11.61
N ILE A 314 20.65 30.75 12.93
CA ILE A 314 19.34 30.95 13.57
C ILE A 314 18.76 32.32 13.23
N GLU A 315 19.58 33.36 13.15
CA GLU A 315 19.14 34.68 12.74
C GLU A 315 18.62 34.69 11.28
N ILE A 316 19.26 34.00 10.38
CA ILE A 316 18.89 33.87 8.96
C ILE A 316 17.57 33.10 8.78
N GLN A 317 17.34 32.06 9.60
CA GLN A 317 16.12 31.28 9.53
C GLN A 317 14.86 31.92 10.10
N CYS A 318 15.01 32.97 10.91
CA CYS A 318 13.91 33.76 11.50
C CYS A 318 14.11 35.25 11.23
N PRO A 319 14.00 35.76 9.98
CA PRO A 319 14.04 37.18 9.72
C PRO A 319 12.89 37.89 10.45
N GLU A 320 13.19 39.01 11.04
CA GLU A 320 12.22 39.88 11.72
C GLU A 320 11.00 40.12 10.81
N LYS A 321 9.79 39.96 11.39
CA LYS A 321 8.55 40.46 10.81
C LYS A 321 8.34 41.94 11.22
#